data_f2183aa2140642159327c6b5adcd1e6d
#
_entry.id   f2183aa2140642159327c6b5adcd1e6d
#
_cell.length_a   1.000
_cell.length_b   1.000
_cell.length_c   1.000
_cell.angle_alpha   90.00
_cell.angle_beta   90.00
_cell.angle_gamma   90.00
#
_symmetry.space_group_name_H-M   'P 1'
#
loop_
_entity.id
_entity.type
_entity.pdbx_description
1 polymer ?
#
loop_
_entity_poly.entity_id
_entity_poly.type
_entity_poly.pdbx_seq_one_letter_code
_entity_poly.pdbx_strand_id
1 'polypeptide(L)'
;MNTKDEYIDSLASDLKEWGAQIDLLAVKAEKAKAFAKLRYTGELNALHAQQDVAAAKMKELEESTGEAWGTLKETADVVWNDLRTGLASAVTSFK
;
A
#
# COMPACT_ATOMS: atom_id res chain seq x y z
N MET A 1 -1.69 16.44 22.02
CA MET A 1 -1.63 15.76 20.72
C MET A 1 -1.75 14.27 20.90
N ASN A 2 -2.50 13.61 20.05
CA ASN A 2 -2.74 12.18 20.14
C ASN A 2 -1.80 11.45 19.19
N THR A 3 -0.86 10.69 19.72
CA THR A 3 0.14 9.95 18.94
C THR A 3 -0.53 8.99 17.96
N LYS A 4 -1.67 8.40 18.36
CA LYS A 4 -2.46 7.51 17.50
C LYS A 4 -2.95 8.24 16.26
N ASP A 5 -3.51 9.44 16.43
CA ASP A 5 -4.03 10.22 15.30
C ASP A 5 -2.91 10.63 14.35
N GLU A 6 -1.76 11.01 14.87
CA GLU A 6 -0.60 11.34 14.06
C GLU A 6 -0.11 10.15 13.25
N TYR A 7 -0.09 8.98 13.88
CA TYR A 7 0.33 7.76 13.22
C TYR A 7 -0.64 7.39 12.08
N ILE A 8 -1.94 7.44 12.35
CA ILE A 8 -2.97 7.15 11.34
C ILE A 8 -2.90 8.14 10.18
N ASP A 9 -2.72 9.43 10.47
CA ASP A 9 -2.58 10.46 9.44
C ASP A 9 -1.36 10.19 8.55
N SER A 10 -0.26 9.75 9.14
CA SER A 10 0.95 9.39 8.39
C SER A 10 0.69 8.21 7.46
N LEU A 11 0.00 7.18 7.95
CA LEU A 11 -0.35 6.01 7.14
C LEU A 11 -1.30 6.39 6.01
N ALA A 12 -2.28 7.23 6.29
CA ALA A 12 -3.23 7.69 5.28
C ALA A 12 -2.53 8.48 4.17
N SER A 13 -1.58 9.32 4.55
CA SER A 13 -0.78 10.10 3.61
C SER A 13 0.05 9.18 2.70
N ASP A 14 0.69 8.16 3.28
CA ASP A 14 1.45 7.17 2.54
C ASP A 14 0.56 6.42 1.54
N LEU A 15 -0.62 5.97 1.99
CA LEU A 15 -1.55 5.26 1.11
C LEU A 15 -2.00 6.10 -0.06
N LYS A 16 -2.27 7.37 0.18
CA LYS A 16 -2.69 8.30 -0.86
C LYS A 16 -1.58 8.48 -1.90
N GLU A 17 -0.36 8.68 -1.46
CA GLU A 17 0.80 8.85 -2.33
C GLU A 17 1.07 7.58 -3.14
N TRP A 18 1.07 6.43 -2.48
CA TRP A 18 1.30 5.14 -3.15
C TRP A 18 0.18 4.79 -4.11
N GLY A 19 -1.06 5.14 -3.76
CA GLY A 19 -2.20 4.96 -4.66
C GLY A 19 -2.01 5.70 -5.97
N ALA A 20 -1.53 6.95 -5.90
CA ALA A 20 -1.24 7.73 -7.09
C ALA A 20 -0.12 7.11 -7.92
N GLN A 21 0.92 6.58 -7.26
CA GLN A 21 2.01 5.89 -7.97
C GLN A 21 1.54 4.62 -8.64
N ILE A 22 0.67 3.85 -7.97
CA ILE A 22 0.10 2.63 -8.54
C ILE A 22 -0.75 2.96 -9.77
N ASP A 23 -1.51 4.04 -9.72
CA ASP A 23 -2.30 4.50 -10.86
C ASP A 23 -1.41 4.84 -12.06
N LEU A 24 -0.26 5.46 -11.82
CA LEU A 24 0.71 5.75 -12.88
C LEU A 24 1.28 4.46 -13.47
N LEU A 25 1.56 3.47 -12.63
CA LEU A 25 2.03 2.16 -13.09
C LEU A 25 0.96 1.47 -13.93
N ALA A 26 -0.31 1.60 -13.56
CA ALA A 26 -1.42 1.04 -14.34
C ALA A 26 -1.47 1.63 -15.75
N VAL A 27 -1.24 2.93 -15.88
CA VAL A 27 -1.17 3.60 -17.18
C VAL A 27 -0.02 3.05 -18.01
N LYS A 28 1.15 2.88 -17.39
CA LYS A 28 2.32 2.30 -18.07
C LYS A 28 2.03 0.86 -18.54
N ALA A 29 1.34 0.08 -17.72
CA ALA A 29 0.99 -1.30 -18.05
C ALA A 29 0.07 -1.35 -19.29
N GLU A 30 -0.89 -0.43 -19.38
CA GLU A 30 -1.79 -0.36 -20.53
C GLU A 30 -1.05 -0.07 -21.83
N LYS A 31 0.04 0.66 -21.77
CA LYS A 31 0.84 1.04 -22.93
C LYS A 31 1.91 0.02 -23.27
N ALA A 32 2.10 -1.00 -22.44
CA ALA A 32 3.12 -2.01 -22.62
C ALA A 32 2.73 -2.99 -23.73
N LYS A 33 3.75 -3.64 -24.30
CA LYS A 33 3.53 -4.71 -25.27
C LYS A 33 2.86 -5.91 -24.60
N ALA A 34 2.16 -6.72 -25.38
CA ALA A 34 1.33 -7.81 -24.87
C ALA A 34 2.04 -8.71 -23.85
N PHE A 35 3.28 -9.12 -24.15
CA PHE A 35 4.01 -10.03 -23.25
C PHE A 35 4.39 -9.37 -21.92
N ALA A 36 4.76 -8.09 -21.96
CA ALA A 36 5.10 -7.33 -20.76
C ALA A 36 3.84 -6.94 -19.98
N LYS A 37 2.74 -6.73 -20.69
CA LYS A 37 1.46 -6.34 -20.09
C LYS A 37 0.95 -7.41 -19.11
N LEU A 38 1.08 -8.69 -19.46
CA LEU A 38 0.67 -9.78 -18.56
C LEU A 38 1.45 -9.74 -17.25
N ARG A 39 2.75 -9.53 -17.33
CA ARG A 39 3.62 -9.45 -16.17
C ARG A 39 3.26 -8.23 -15.30
N TYR A 40 3.08 -7.08 -15.93
CA TYR A 40 2.74 -5.85 -15.21
C TYR A 40 1.36 -5.94 -14.56
N THR A 41 0.40 -6.55 -15.23
CA THR A 41 -0.94 -6.77 -14.67
C THR A 41 -0.86 -7.64 -13.42
N GLY A 42 -0.04 -8.68 -13.44
CA GLY A 42 0.19 -9.53 -12.26
C GLY A 42 0.77 -8.76 -11.09
N GLU A 43 1.77 -7.91 -11.35
CA GLU A 43 2.37 -7.07 -10.31
C GLU A 43 1.37 -6.05 -9.76
N LEU A 44 0.56 -5.44 -10.63
CA LEU A 44 -0.47 -4.49 -10.21
C LEU A 44 -1.54 -5.16 -9.35
N ASN A 45 -1.96 -6.37 -9.71
CA ASN A 45 -2.94 -7.11 -8.92
C ASN A 45 -2.42 -7.38 -7.52
N ALA A 46 -1.13 -7.72 -7.39
CA ALA A 46 -0.50 -7.92 -6.09
C ALA A 46 -0.47 -6.62 -5.29
N LEU A 47 -0.16 -5.49 -5.92
CA LEU A 47 -0.15 -4.19 -5.25
C LEU A 47 -1.56 -3.77 -4.81
N HIS A 48 -2.57 -4.01 -5.65
CA HIS A 48 -3.95 -3.72 -5.27
C HIS A 48 -4.40 -4.56 -4.08
N ALA A 49 -4.01 -5.83 -4.04
CA ALA A 49 -4.31 -6.70 -2.90
C ALA A 49 -3.65 -6.16 -1.62
N GLN A 50 -2.40 -5.70 -1.72
CA GLN A 50 -1.70 -5.10 -0.58
C GLN A 50 -2.36 -3.79 -0.15
N GLN A 51 -2.83 -2.97 -1.10
CA GLN A 51 -3.58 -1.74 -0.78
C GLN A 51 -4.86 -2.07 0.00
N ASP A 52 -5.57 -3.11 -0.41
CA ASP A 52 -6.81 -3.53 0.26
C ASP A 52 -6.53 -3.96 1.69
N VAL A 53 -5.45 -4.72 1.90
CA VAL A 53 -5.02 -5.14 3.24
C VAL A 53 -4.66 -3.93 4.08
N ALA A 54 -3.94 -2.97 3.50
CA ALA A 54 -3.55 -1.74 4.19
C ALA A 54 -4.77 -0.91 4.60
N ALA A 55 -5.75 -0.77 3.70
CA ALA A 55 -6.97 -0.03 3.99
C ALA A 55 -7.76 -0.68 5.13
N ALA A 56 -7.86 -2.01 5.14
CA ALA A 56 -8.51 -2.75 6.19
C ALA A 56 -7.79 -2.58 7.54
N LYS A 57 -6.45 -2.60 7.51
CA LYS A 57 -5.64 -2.37 8.72
C LYS A 57 -5.84 -0.96 9.26
N MET A 58 -5.92 0.03 8.39
CA MET A 58 -6.15 1.40 8.81
C MET A 58 -7.48 1.54 9.53
N LYS A 59 -8.51 0.90 9.00
CA LYS A 59 -9.84 0.91 9.64
C LYS A 59 -9.78 0.25 11.02
N GLU A 60 -9.09 -0.89 11.14
CA GLU A 60 -8.90 -1.55 12.43
C GLU A 60 -8.19 -0.64 13.42
N LEU A 61 -7.16 0.08 12.97
CA LEU A 61 -6.42 1.01 13.80
C LEU A 61 -7.31 2.16 14.30
N GLU A 62 -8.14 2.70 13.44
CA GLU A 62 -9.06 3.79 13.81
C GLU A 62 -10.05 3.34 14.88
N GLU A 63 -10.50 2.10 14.82
CA GLU A 63 -11.48 1.52 15.75
C GLU A 63 -10.84 0.96 17.01
N SER A 64 -9.51 0.79 17.04
CA SER A 64 -8.81 0.16 18.15
C SER A 64 -8.67 1.10 19.36
N THR A 65 -8.65 0.50 20.55
CA THR A 65 -8.42 1.20 21.80
C THR A 65 -7.52 0.36 22.72
N GLY A 66 -6.83 1.03 23.64
CA GLY A 66 -6.04 0.36 24.66
C GLY A 66 -4.93 -0.51 24.11
N GLU A 67 -4.83 -1.73 24.63
CA GLU A 67 -3.77 -2.67 24.28
C GLU A 67 -3.85 -3.14 22.81
N ALA A 68 -5.06 -3.19 22.26
CA ALA A 68 -5.25 -3.60 20.86
C ALA A 68 -4.48 -2.67 19.91
N TRP A 69 -4.41 -1.39 20.24
CA TRP A 69 -3.67 -0.41 19.45
C TRP A 69 -2.22 -0.79 19.24
N GLY A 70 -1.51 -1.19 20.30
CA GLY A 70 -0.09 -1.55 20.21
C GLY A 70 0.16 -2.72 19.29
N THR A 71 -0.66 -3.78 19.41
CA THR A 71 -0.56 -4.97 18.57
C THR A 71 -0.86 -4.65 17.10
N LEU A 72 -1.92 -3.89 16.86
CA LEU A 72 -2.32 -3.51 15.50
C LEU A 72 -1.27 -2.61 14.85
N LYS A 73 -0.64 -1.74 15.64
CA LYS A 73 0.43 -0.86 15.14
C LYS A 73 1.60 -1.68 14.59
N GLU A 74 2.03 -2.71 15.33
CA GLU A 74 3.12 -3.58 14.89
C GLU A 74 2.76 -4.27 13.58
N THR A 75 1.55 -4.79 13.46
CA THR A 75 1.07 -5.44 12.25
C THR A 75 0.99 -4.45 11.09
N ALA A 76 0.52 -3.23 11.36
CA ALA A 76 0.42 -2.18 10.34
C ALA A 76 1.79 -1.79 9.81
N ASP A 77 2.80 -1.70 10.69
CA ASP A 77 4.17 -1.39 10.28
C ASP A 77 4.67 -2.41 9.25
N VAL A 78 4.39 -3.69 9.47
CA VAL A 78 4.76 -4.76 8.54
C VAL A 78 4.03 -4.59 7.21
N VAL A 79 2.71 -4.37 7.25
CA VAL A 79 1.88 -4.19 6.04
C VAL A 79 2.39 -3.00 5.21
N TRP A 80 2.65 -1.86 5.86
CA TRP A 80 3.14 -0.66 5.16
C TRP A 80 4.52 -0.87 4.57
N ASN A 81 5.40 -1.53 5.31
CA ASN A 81 6.74 -1.84 4.81
C ASN A 81 6.68 -2.78 3.60
N ASP A 82 5.82 -3.79 3.63
CA ASP A 82 5.64 -4.72 2.52
C ASP A 82 5.11 -3.99 1.28
N LEU A 83 4.14 -3.11 1.47
CA LEU A 83 3.58 -2.34 0.36
C LEU A 83 4.62 -1.39 -0.25
N ARG A 84 5.40 -0.71 0.61
CA ARG A 84 6.48 0.16 0.16
C ARG A 84 7.50 -0.61 -0.67
N THR A 85 7.93 -1.77 -0.18
CA THR A 85 8.90 -2.62 -0.85
C THR A 85 8.36 -3.13 -2.18
N GLY A 86 7.11 -3.60 -2.17
CA GLY A 86 6.44 -4.08 -3.38
C GLY A 86 6.32 -3.00 -4.45
N LEU A 87 5.96 -1.80 -4.03
CA LEU A 87 5.83 -0.66 -4.94
C LEU A 87 7.19 -0.27 -5.53
N ALA A 88 8.23 -0.20 -4.70
CA ALA A 88 9.58 0.12 -5.16
C ALA A 88 10.07 -0.91 -6.19
N SER A 89 9.79 -2.18 -5.94
CA SER A 89 10.13 -3.27 -6.86
C SER A 89 9.38 -3.12 -8.19
N ALA A 90 8.09 -2.82 -8.13
CA ALA A 90 7.27 -2.62 -9.33
C ALA A 90 7.75 -1.43 -10.15
N VAL A 91 8.08 -0.32 -9.52
CA VAL A 91 8.60 0.87 -10.21
C VAL A 91 9.87 0.51 -10.99
N THR A 92 10.74 -0.31 -10.39
CA THR A 92 11.96 -0.77 -11.06
C THR A 92 11.64 -1.69 -12.23
N SER A 93 10.66 -2.59 -12.05
CA SER A 93 10.26 -3.56 -13.09
C SER A 93 9.58 -2.92 -14.31
N PHE A 94 8.87 -1.81 -14.09
CA PHE A 94 8.06 -1.15 -15.13
C PHE A 94 8.87 -0.20 -16.02
N LYS A 95 10.13 -0.38 -16.09
CA LYS A 95 11.01 0.45 -16.95
C LYS A 95 10.97 0.04 -18.41
#